data_3f135cdfcbf8c3ec42c1faae862d0d4b
#
_entry.id   3f135cdfcbf8c3ec42c1faae862d0d4b
#
_cell.length_a   1.000
_cell.length_b   1.000
_cell.length_c   1.000
_cell.angle_alpha   90.00
_cell.angle_beta   90.00
_cell.angle_gamma   90.00
#
_symmetry.space_group_name_H-M   'P 1'
#
loop_
_entity.id
_entity.type
_entity.pdbx_description
1 polymer ?
#
loop_
_entity_poly.entity_id
_entity_poly.type
_entity_poly.pdbx_seq_one_letter_code
_entity_poly.pdbx_strand_id
1 'polypeptide(L)'
;MYSNVPLAEKLKKQFGLQEVYFCPQHTHSGEAGPKEWLDAQITKALKQASSSMFEARISAGYRSFPQLSFNRLLLREDGRARESWVGDDHYRAVNPERIPHGPVDNSVGVIKLEDTKGNPKVILMNYACHPDVAWNNFEISADYVGYATKYTEEAFNNQVYCLFVQGGAGNQAPLFKDGGRTGPDDPRPSNYDLIDRMGKLLSIEAVKLAKEIYPNPYDVPNIKVKTDSLHFIGRHDKNL
;
A
#
# COMPACT_ATOMS: atom_id res chain seq x y z
N MET A 1 -5.12 -10.68 6.38
CA MET A 1 -5.66 -9.37 5.93
C MET A 1 -6.67 -8.91 6.97
N TYR A 2 -6.53 -7.69 7.50
CA TYR A 2 -7.49 -7.17 8.48
C TYR A 2 -8.78 -6.79 7.75
N SER A 3 -9.86 -7.46 8.07
CA SER A 3 -11.20 -7.05 7.69
C SER A 3 -12.09 -7.12 8.94
N ASN A 4 -12.74 -6.05 9.28
CA ASN A 4 -13.60 -5.98 10.46
C ASN A 4 -14.94 -5.36 10.08
N VAL A 5 -15.78 -6.18 9.42
CA VAL A 5 -17.12 -5.76 9.00
C VAL A 5 -17.96 -5.21 10.17
N PRO A 6 -17.98 -5.86 11.35
CA PRO A 6 -18.71 -5.31 12.50
C PRO A 6 -18.21 -3.92 12.94
N LEU A 7 -16.90 -3.68 12.90
CA LEU A 7 -16.35 -2.37 13.22
C LEU A 7 -16.73 -1.35 12.14
N ALA A 8 -16.64 -1.69 10.85
CA ALA A 8 -17.04 -0.81 9.76
C ALA A 8 -18.48 -0.33 9.93
N GLU A 9 -19.42 -1.26 10.17
CA GLU A 9 -20.82 -0.94 10.37
C GLU A 9 -21.07 -0.07 11.61
N LYS A 10 -20.32 -0.33 12.69
CA LYS A 10 -20.36 0.52 13.89
C LYS A 10 -19.90 1.94 13.59
N LEU A 11 -18.77 2.09 12.89
CA LEU A 11 -18.18 3.38 12.56
C LEU A 11 -19.06 4.16 11.57
N LYS A 12 -19.64 3.50 10.57
CA LYS A 12 -20.61 4.12 9.66
C LYS A 12 -21.76 4.77 10.43
N LYS A 13 -22.37 4.04 11.35
CA LYS A 13 -23.48 4.56 12.18
C LYS A 13 -23.02 5.67 13.12
N GLN A 14 -21.87 5.50 13.77
CA GLN A 14 -21.37 6.44 14.77
C GLN A 14 -21.00 7.80 14.17
N PHE A 15 -20.45 7.82 12.95
CA PHE A 15 -19.93 9.02 12.30
C PHE A 15 -20.76 9.50 11.10
N GLY A 16 -21.90 8.85 10.80
CA GLY A 16 -22.76 9.23 9.68
C GLY A 16 -22.10 9.02 8.30
N LEU A 17 -21.23 8.01 8.17
CA LEU A 17 -20.49 7.74 6.94
C LEU A 17 -21.28 6.82 6.02
N GLN A 18 -21.15 7.02 4.71
CA GLN A 18 -21.77 6.13 3.72
C GLN A 18 -21.06 4.77 3.69
N GLU A 19 -19.70 4.77 3.78
CA GLU A 19 -18.91 3.56 3.77
C GLU A 19 -17.60 3.72 4.55
N VAL A 20 -17.05 2.60 5.03
CA VAL A 20 -15.74 2.52 5.69
C VAL A 20 -14.96 1.36 5.09
N TYR A 21 -13.82 1.67 4.48
CA TYR A 21 -12.90 0.67 3.95
C TYR A 21 -11.63 0.59 4.79
N PHE A 22 -11.25 -0.63 5.14
CA PHE A 22 -9.94 -0.90 5.74
C PHE A 22 -8.95 -1.25 4.63
N CYS A 23 -7.86 -0.52 4.55
CA CYS A 23 -6.79 -0.73 3.57
C CYS A 23 -5.51 -1.18 4.29
N PRO A 24 -5.39 -2.45 4.70
CA PRO A 24 -4.18 -2.96 5.32
C PRO A 24 -3.05 -2.96 4.29
N GLN A 25 -1.89 -2.50 4.70
CA GLN A 25 -0.75 -2.30 3.82
C GLN A 25 0.07 -3.56 3.57
N HIS A 26 -0.15 -4.61 4.37
CA HIS A 26 0.49 -5.91 4.21
C HIS A 26 2.01 -5.92 4.48
N THR A 27 2.51 -5.01 5.34
CA THR A 27 3.92 -5.09 5.75
C THR A 27 4.26 -6.45 6.36
N HIS A 28 5.42 -6.99 6.01
CA HIS A 28 5.92 -8.26 6.55
C HIS A 28 6.72 -8.09 7.85
N SER A 29 6.90 -6.86 8.30
CA SER A 29 7.57 -6.49 9.56
C SER A 29 6.60 -5.84 10.55
N GLY A 30 5.32 -6.18 10.47
CA GLY A 30 4.30 -5.69 11.40
C GLY A 30 3.92 -6.74 12.43
N GLU A 31 3.59 -6.31 13.62
CA GLU A 31 2.97 -7.14 14.64
C GLU A 31 1.46 -6.91 14.65
N ALA A 32 0.70 -8.00 14.73
CA ALA A 32 -0.73 -7.93 14.99
C ALA A 32 -0.94 -7.67 16.48
N GLY A 33 -1.11 -6.41 16.85
CA GLY A 33 -1.50 -6.04 18.22
C GLY A 33 -2.89 -6.60 18.58
N PRO A 34 -3.29 -6.52 19.86
CA PRO A 34 -4.62 -6.92 20.29
C PRO A 34 -5.69 -6.22 19.44
N LYS A 35 -6.68 -7.01 19.00
CA LYS A 35 -7.75 -6.50 18.13
C LYS A 35 -8.46 -5.29 18.74
N GLU A 36 -8.74 -5.36 20.03
CA GLU A 36 -9.43 -4.30 20.79
C GLU A 36 -8.64 -2.99 20.79
N TRP A 37 -7.32 -3.08 20.92
CA TRP A 37 -6.43 -1.93 20.83
C TRP A 37 -6.47 -1.31 19.44
N LEU A 38 -6.37 -2.14 18.38
CA LEU A 38 -6.42 -1.67 16.99
C LEU A 38 -7.77 -1.00 16.67
N ASP A 39 -8.89 -1.64 17.07
CA ASP A 39 -10.24 -1.09 16.90
C ASP A 39 -10.37 0.28 17.60
N ALA A 40 -9.77 0.43 18.79
CA ALA A 40 -9.74 1.69 19.53
C ALA A 40 -8.92 2.77 18.82
N GLN A 41 -7.73 2.43 18.28
CA GLN A 41 -6.91 3.38 17.53
C GLN A 41 -7.59 3.84 16.24
N ILE A 42 -8.22 2.93 15.50
CA ILE A 42 -8.98 3.25 14.29
C ILE A 42 -10.14 4.20 14.64
N THR A 43 -10.91 3.87 15.70
CA THR A 43 -12.01 4.72 16.15
C THR A 43 -11.55 6.11 16.56
N LYS A 44 -10.41 6.20 17.27
CA LYS A 44 -9.80 7.48 17.68
C LYS A 44 -9.38 8.30 16.47
N ALA A 45 -8.70 7.69 15.49
CA ALA A 45 -8.26 8.36 14.29
C ALA A 45 -9.45 8.91 13.49
N LEU A 46 -10.50 8.10 13.31
CA LEU A 46 -11.69 8.51 12.60
C LEU A 46 -12.46 9.64 13.32
N LYS A 47 -12.50 9.60 14.65
CA LYS A 47 -13.07 10.69 15.46
C LYS A 47 -12.32 12.01 15.23
N GLN A 48 -10.98 11.97 15.23
CA GLN A 48 -10.15 13.14 14.95
C GLN A 48 -10.40 13.68 13.53
N ALA A 49 -10.41 12.81 12.52
CA ALA A 49 -10.69 13.20 11.15
C ALA A 49 -12.08 13.83 11.00
N SER A 50 -13.12 13.22 11.60
CA SER A 50 -14.49 13.74 11.55
C SER A 50 -14.66 15.10 12.23
N SER A 51 -13.85 15.40 13.25
CA SER A 51 -13.86 16.72 13.91
C SER A 51 -13.07 17.80 13.15
N SER A 52 -12.33 17.41 12.13
CA SER A 52 -11.43 18.29 11.36
C SER A 52 -11.81 18.32 9.87
N MET A 53 -13.08 18.08 9.55
CA MET A 53 -13.57 18.12 8.19
C MET A 53 -13.49 19.54 7.61
N PHE A 54 -13.21 19.62 6.31
CA PHE A 54 -13.12 20.88 5.57
C PHE A 54 -13.80 20.73 4.21
N GLU A 55 -14.20 21.85 3.62
CA GLU A 55 -14.67 21.88 2.24
C GLU A 55 -13.48 21.61 1.31
N ALA A 56 -13.56 20.53 0.54
CA ALA A 56 -12.46 20.02 -0.24
C ALA A 56 -12.76 20.08 -1.74
N ARG A 57 -11.72 20.41 -2.51
CA ARG A 57 -11.65 20.14 -3.94
C ARG A 57 -10.78 18.92 -4.16
N ILE A 58 -11.16 18.08 -5.12
CA ILE A 58 -10.50 16.82 -5.43
C ILE A 58 -9.85 16.88 -6.81
N SER A 59 -8.65 16.33 -6.92
CA SER A 59 -7.99 16.00 -8.17
C SER A 59 -7.35 14.62 -8.09
N ALA A 60 -7.27 13.92 -9.21
CA ALA A 60 -6.70 12.59 -9.30
C ALA A 60 -5.87 12.44 -10.58
N GLY A 61 -4.87 11.58 -10.51
CA GLY A 61 -4.05 11.22 -11.65
C GLY A 61 -3.24 9.95 -11.37
N TYR A 62 -2.63 9.44 -12.41
CA TYR A 62 -1.70 8.32 -12.31
C TYR A 62 -0.56 8.49 -13.30
N ARG A 63 0.57 7.88 -12.99
CA ARG A 63 1.77 7.87 -13.83
C ARG A 63 2.43 6.50 -13.76
N SER A 64 2.92 6.01 -14.89
CA SER A 64 3.72 4.78 -14.91
C SER A 64 5.12 5.03 -14.36
N PHE A 65 5.54 4.16 -13.44
CA PHE A 65 6.87 4.20 -12.82
C PHE A 65 7.42 2.78 -12.63
N PRO A 66 7.98 2.17 -13.67
CA PRO A 66 8.32 0.75 -13.72
C PRO A 66 9.50 0.30 -12.85
N GLN A 67 10.19 1.21 -12.17
CA GLN A 67 11.51 0.93 -11.59
C GLN A 67 11.51 0.37 -10.17
N LEU A 68 10.38 0.13 -9.53
CA LEU A 68 10.33 -0.29 -8.12
C LEU A 68 9.82 -1.70 -7.88
N SER A 69 9.13 -2.29 -8.84
CA SER A 69 8.53 -3.62 -8.68
C SER A 69 8.69 -4.50 -9.92
N PHE A 70 8.53 -5.81 -9.71
CA PHE A 70 8.47 -6.82 -10.78
C PHE A 70 7.44 -7.88 -10.45
N ASN A 71 6.91 -8.55 -11.47
CA ASN A 71 6.06 -9.71 -11.26
C ASN A 71 6.93 -10.90 -10.87
N ARG A 72 6.73 -11.41 -9.65
CA ARG A 72 7.52 -12.49 -9.05
C ARG A 72 7.03 -13.89 -9.40
N LEU A 73 5.88 -14.03 -10.04
CA LEU A 73 5.32 -15.34 -10.35
C LEU A 73 5.85 -15.87 -11.67
N LEU A 74 6.41 -17.07 -11.61
CA LEU A 74 6.81 -17.88 -12.75
C LEU A 74 5.80 -19.00 -12.94
N LEU A 75 5.27 -19.16 -14.15
CA LEU A 75 4.44 -20.29 -14.51
C LEU A 75 5.34 -21.48 -14.85
N ARG A 76 5.15 -22.58 -14.16
CA ARG A 76 5.87 -23.83 -14.40
C ARG A 76 5.24 -24.64 -15.53
N GLU A 77 5.96 -25.65 -16.04
CA GLU A 77 5.47 -26.58 -17.06
C GLU A 77 4.21 -27.35 -16.61
N ASP A 78 4.09 -27.62 -15.29
CA ASP A 78 2.90 -28.25 -14.71
C ASP A 78 1.69 -27.33 -14.56
N GLY A 79 1.78 -26.08 -15.05
CA GLY A 79 0.73 -25.07 -14.98
C GLY A 79 0.59 -24.37 -13.64
N ARG A 80 1.44 -24.70 -12.64
CA ARG A 80 1.43 -24.05 -11.33
C ARG A 80 2.32 -22.81 -11.34
N ALA A 81 1.84 -21.76 -10.69
CA ALA A 81 2.66 -20.59 -10.42
C ALA A 81 3.52 -20.79 -9.16
N ARG A 82 4.76 -20.29 -9.20
CA ARG A 82 5.65 -20.20 -8.04
C ARG A 82 6.35 -18.84 -8.04
N GLU A 83 6.88 -18.48 -6.89
CA GLU A 83 7.71 -17.29 -6.78
C GLU A 83 9.07 -17.52 -7.42
N SER A 84 9.42 -16.69 -8.40
CA SER A 84 10.61 -16.86 -9.22
C SER A 84 11.93 -16.55 -8.49
N TRP A 85 11.85 -15.94 -7.35
CA TRP A 85 13.02 -15.61 -6.52
C TRP A 85 13.33 -16.67 -5.46
N VAL A 86 12.50 -17.72 -5.38
CA VAL A 86 12.74 -18.90 -4.52
C VAL A 86 13.24 -20.04 -5.38
N GLY A 87 14.42 -20.58 -5.07
CA GLY A 87 15.03 -21.71 -5.77
C GLY A 87 14.33 -23.05 -5.49
N ASP A 88 14.57 -24.04 -6.37
CA ASP A 88 14.04 -25.39 -6.22
C ASP A 88 14.75 -26.20 -5.13
N ASP A 89 16.02 -25.93 -4.93
CA ASP A 89 16.91 -26.63 -4.00
C ASP A 89 17.15 -25.84 -2.72
N HIS A 90 16.06 -25.34 -2.17
CA HIS A 90 15.97 -24.76 -0.86
C HIS A 90 16.52 -23.34 -0.67
N TYR A 91 16.99 -22.60 -1.68
CA TYR A 91 17.43 -21.20 -1.46
C TYR A 91 18.06 -20.54 -2.69
N ARG A 92 18.11 -21.17 -3.83
CA ARG A 92 18.62 -20.53 -5.04
C ARG A 92 17.54 -19.74 -5.73
N ALA A 93 17.75 -18.45 -5.88
CA ALA A 93 16.88 -17.62 -6.69
C ALA A 93 16.94 -18.07 -8.16
N VAL A 94 15.78 -18.39 -8.75
CA VAL A 94 15.69 -18.71 -10.18
C VAL A 94 15.55 -17.45 -11.06
N ASN A 95 15.45 -16.29 -10.43
CA ASN A 95 15.35 -14.99 -11.08
C ASN A 95 16.14 -13.93 -10.31
N PRO A 96 17.48 -14.05 -10.25
CA PRO A 96 18.31 -13.12 -9.49
C PRO A 96 18.27 -11.70 -10.05
N GLU A 97 18.02 -11.56 -11.35
CA GLU A 97 17.91 -10.26 -12.03
C GLU A 97 16.53 -9.62 -11.88
N ARG A 98 15.59 -10.32 -11.28
CA ARG A 98 14.19 -9.86 -11.06
C ARG A 98 13.48 -9.40 -12.33
N ILE A 99 13.71 -10.15 -13.41
CA ILE A 99 13.01 -9.94 -14.67
C ILE A 99 11.53 -10.30 -14.47
N PRO A 100 10.59 -9.45 -14.89
CA PRO A 100 9.17 -9.76 -14.80
C PRO A 100 8.79 -10.96 -15.66
N HIS A 101 8.10 -11.93 -15.07
CA HIS A 101 7.56 -13.09 -15.78
C HIS A 101 6.09 -12.92 -16.21
N GLY A 102 5.49 -11.80 -15.90
CA GLY A 102 4.10 -11.49 -16.21
C GLY A 102 3.83 -9.99 -16.15
N PRO A 103 2.58 -9.56 -16.31
CA PRO A 103 2.23 -8.16 -16.25
C PRO A 103 2.56 -7.55 -14.89
N VAL A 104 2.96 -6.29 -14.91
CA VAL A 104 3.27 -5.48 -13.73
C VAL A 104 2.42 -4.22 -13.77
N ASP A 105 1.72 -3.92 -12.69
CA ASP A 105 1.10 -2.62 -12.52
C ASP A 105 2.15 -1.66 -11.94
N ASN A 106 2.68 -0.83 -12.80
CA ASN A 106 3.69 0.17 -12.46
C ASN A 106 3.09 1.55 -12.18
N SER A 107 1.77 1.63 -12.02
CA SER A 107 1.10 2.91 -11.84
C SER A 107 1.30 3.45 -10.42
N VAL A 108 1.83 4.65 -10.33
CA VAL A 108 1.70 5.48 -9.11
C VAL A 108 0.44 6.31 -9.27
N GLY A 109 -0.56 6.05 -8.45
CA GLY A 109 -1.80 6.81 -8.40
C GLY A 109 -1.78 7.84 -7.28
N VAL A 110 -2.35 9.01 -7.53
CA VAL A 110 -2.51 10.06 -6.51
C VAL A 110 -3.91 10.63 -6.57
N ILE A 111 -4.55 10.73 -5.42
CA ILE A 111 -5.69 11.61 -5.19
C ILE A 111 -5.24 12.71 -4.24
N LYS A 112 -5.48 13.97 -4.64
CA LYS A 112 -5.18 15.14 -3.83
C LYS A 112 -6.48 15.80 -3.40
N LEU A 113 -6.61 16.06 -2.10
CA LEU A 113 -7.63 16.93 -1.55
C LEU A 113 -6.99 18.25 -1.14
N GLU A 114 -7.54 19.35 -1.63
CA GLU A 114 -7.11 20.70 -1.29
C GLU A 114 -8.28 21.51 -0.74
N ASP A 115 -7.99 22.49 0.09
CA ASP A 115 -9.01 23.41 0.57
C ASP A 115 -9.49 24.37 -0.54
N THR A 116 -10.50 25.19 -0.26
CA THR A 116 -11.06 26.15 -1.23
C THR A 116 -10.06 27.21 -1.69
N LYS A 117 -8.95 27.38 -0.96
CA LYS A 117 -7.86 28.31 -1.31
C LYS A 117 -6.77 27.64 -2.17
N GLY A 118 -6.89 26.34 -2.44
CA GLY A 118 -5.92 25.58 -3.22
C GLY A 118 -4.74 25.02 -2.39
N ASN A 119 -4.82 25.04 -1.07
CA ASN A 119 -3.79 24.45 -0.24
C ASN A 119 -4.03 22.94 -0.12
N PRO A 120 -3.08 22.09 -0.50
CA PRO A 120 -3.17 20.64 -0.29
C PRO A 120 -3.32 20.31 1.19
N LYS A 121 -4.20 19.36 1.51
CA LYS A 121 -4.45 18.87 2.89
C LYS A 121 -4.26 17.36 3.00
N VAL A 122 -4.63 16.61 1.96
CA VAL A 122 -4.49 15.16 1.95
C VAL A 122 -3.94 14.72 0.60
N ILE A 123 -2.94 13.85 0.65
CA ILE A 123 -2.43 13.09 -0.49
C ILE A 123 -2.73 11.63 -0.22
N LEU A 124 -3.55 11.01 -1.06
CA LEU A 124 -3.75 9.57 -1.05
C LEU A 124 -2.92 8.99 -2.17
N MET A 125 -1.94 8.17 -1.82
CA MET A 125 -0.99 7.52 -2.73
C MET A 125 -1.38 6.06 -2.92
N ASN A 126 -1.38 5.60 -4.16
CA ASN A 126 -1.60 4.19 -4.51
C ASN A 126 -0.40 3.64 -5.28
N TYR A 127 0.03 2.46 -4.92
CA TYR A 127 1.05 1.70 -5.66
C TYR A 127 0.88 0.21 -5.43
N ALA A 128 1.19 -0.60 -6.46
CA ALA A 128 1.07 -2.06 -6.41
C ALA A 128 2.44 -2.71 -6.22
N CYS A 129 2.85 -2.91 -4.97
CA CYS A 129 4.07 -3.64 -4.64
C CYS A 129 3.99 -4.19 -3.21
N HIS A 130 4.42 -5.41 -3.00
CA HIS A 130 4.51 -6.01 -1.66
C HIS A 130 5.42 -5.17 -0.75
N PRO A 131 4.98 -4.75 0.43
CA PRO A 131 5.84 -4.09 1.41
C PRO A 131 6.61 -5.13 2.22
N ASP A 132 7.57 -5.73 1.57
CA ASP A 132 8.43 -6.79 2.11
C ASP A 132 9.92 -6.58 1.79
N VAL A 133 10.33 -5.31 1.58
CA VAL A 133 11.74 -4.94 1.41
C VAL A 133 12.53 -5.24 2.68
N ALA A 134 11.95 -4.91 3.84
CA ALA A 134 12.53 -5.23 5.15
C ALA A 134 12.58 -6.73 5.40
N TRP A 135 11.65 -7.47 4.80
CA TRP A 135 11.45 -8.88 5.08
C TRP A 135 11.31 -9.18 6.58
N ASN A 136 11.64 -10.38 7.03
CA ASN A 136 11.62 -10.76 8.44
C ASN A 136 12.84 -10.18 9.17
N ASN A 137 12.87 -8.88 9.44
CA ASN A 137 13.99 -8.24 10.11
C ASN A 137 13.92 -8.26 11.65
N PHE A 138 12.87 -8.88 12.21
CA PHE A 138 12.58 -8.94 13.65
C PHE A 138 12.36 -7.58 14.33
N GLU A 139 12.13 -6.54 13.55
CA GLU A 139 11.82 -5.19 14.03
C GLU A 139 10.50 -4.73 13.41
N ILE A 140 9.72 -3.95 14.15
CA ILE A 140 8.47 -3.40 13.62
C ILE A 140 8.80 -2.30 12.62
N SER A 141 8.29 -2.44 11.39
CA SER A 141 8.50 -1.49 10.31
C SER A 141 7.24 -1.36 9.44
N ALA A 142 6.95 -0.15 9.02
CA ALA A 142 5.96 0.12 7.98
C ALA A 142 6.51 -0.12 6.56
N ASP A 143 7.73 -0.68 6.45
CA ASP A 143 8.44 -0.90 5.21
C ASP A 143 8.57 0.38 4.36
N TYR A 144 8.80 0.29 3.05
CA TYR A 144 8.93 1.45 2.17
C TYR A 144 7.71 2.40 2.21
N VAL A 145 6.55 1.88 2.56
CA VAL A 145 5.31 2.65 2.67
C VAL A 145 5.43 3.77 3.70
N GLY A 146 5.99 3.46 4.88
CA GLY A 146 6.20 4.46 5.92
C GLY A 146 7.14 5.59 5.48
N TYR A 147 8.20 5.25 4.77
CA TYR A 147 9.12 6.25 4.22
C TYR A 147 8.49 7.06 3.08
N ALA A 148 7.72 6.41 2.19
CA ALA A 148 7.03 7.08 1.10
C ALA A 148 6.04 8.13 1.62
N THR A 149 5.24 7.79 2.62
CA THR A 149 4.29 8.73 3.23
C THR A 149 5.01 9.86 3.93
N LYS A 150 6.02 9.56 4.76
CA LYS A 150 6.85 10.54 5.45
C LYS A 150 7.48 11.55 4.50
N TYR A 151 8.20 11.09 3.47
CA TYR A 151 8.83 11.99 2.51
C TYR A 151 7.83 12.81 1.69
N THR A 152 6.66 12.27 1.44
CA THR A 152 5.59 13.04 0.80
C THR A 152 5.10 14.16 1.71
N GLU A 153 4.88 13.90 3.00
CA GLU A 153 4.51 14.94 3.96
C GLU A 153 5.58 16.02 4.11
N GLU A 154 6.86 15.61 4.22
CA GLU A 154 8.01 16.52 4.28
C GLU A 154 8.11 17.42 3.05
N ALA A 155 7.85 16.88 1.83
CA ALA A 155 7.88 17.65 0.59
C ALA A 155 6.79 18.72 0.49
N PHE A 156 5.77 18.64 1.33
CA PHE A 156 4.73 19.66 1.54
C PHE A 156 4.87 20.39 2.88
N ASN A 157 6.10 20.44 3.44
CA ASN A 157 6.40 21.09 4.72
C ASN A 157 5.55 20.59 5.89
N ASN A 158 5.18 19.33 5.90
CA ASN A 158 4.28 18.69 6.86
C ASN A 158 2.90 19.38 6.99
N GLN A 159 2.43 20.00 5.89
CA GLN A 159 1.11 20.63 5.82
C GLN A 159 0.03 19.71 5.23
N VAL A 160 0.40 18.50 4.85
CA VAL A 160 -0.50 17.46 4.34
C VAL A 160 -0.42 16.19 5.17
N TYR A 161 -1.49 15.42 5.15
CA TYR A 161 -1.47 14.02 5.57
C TYR A 161 -1.34 13.14 4.34
N CYS A 162 -0.38 12.23 4.35
CA CYS A 162 -0.21 11.26 3.28
C CYS A 162 -0.75 9.88 3.71
N LEU A 163 -1.72 9.39 2.98
CA LEU A 163 -2.29 8.05 3.14
C LEU A 163 -1.83 7.15 2.01
N PHE A 164 -1.50 5.90 2.33
CA PHE A 164 -1.14 4.91 1.33
C PHE A 164 -2.24 3.87 1.19
N VAL A 165 -2.61 3.57 -0.05
CA VAL A 165 -3.56 2.51 -0.42
C VAL A 165 -2.84 1.47 -1.24
N GLN A 166 -2.80 0.24 -0.73
CA GLN A 166 -2.16 -0.88 -1.41
C GLN A 166 -2.92 -1.23 -2.69
N GLY A 167 -2.19 -1.32 -3.80
CA GLY A 167 -2.70 -1.83 -5.06
C GLY A 167 -2.71 -3.35 -5.13
N GLY A 168 -2.94 -3.91 -6.30
CA GLY A 168 -2.95 -5.35 -6.54
C GLY A 168 -1.57 -5.98 -6.47
N ALA A 169 -1.01 -6.12 -5.26
CA ALA A 169 0.38 -6.46 -5.02
C ALA A 169 0.67 -7.96 -4.85
N GLY A 170 -0.32 -8.85 -4.98
CA GLY A 170 -0.15 -10.27 -4.65
C GLY A 170 0.99 -10.96 -5.40
N ASN A 171 1.20 -10.58 -6.63
CA ASN A 171 2.26 -11.10 -7.51
C ASN A 171 3.39 -10.08 -7.78
N GLN A 172 3.37 -8.92 -7.16
CA GLN A 172 4.36 -7.88 -7.39
C GLN A 172 5.27 -7.71 -6.18
N ALA A 173 6.54 -7.95 -6.37
CA ALA A 173 7.58 -7.83 -5.34
C ALA A 173 8.49 -6.62 -5.63
N PRO A 174 9.13 -6.06 -4.59
CA PRO A 174 10.07 -4.96 -4.76
C PRO A 174 11.33 -5.40 -5.50
N LEU A 175 11.84 -4.53 -6.37
CA LEU A 175 13.16 -4.71 -6.98
C LEU A 175 14.30 -4.61 -5.96
N PHE A 176 14.12 -3.79 -4.94
CA PHE A 176 15.07 -3.59 -3.86
C PHE A 176 14.80 -4.58 -2.73
N LYS A 177 15.32 -5.81 -2.86
CA LYS A 177 15.17 -6.82 -1.84
C LYS A 177 16.40 -7.72 -1.83
N ASP A 178 17.16 -7.66 -0.79
CA ASP A 178 18.15 -8.67 -0.45
C ASP A 178 17.54 -9.66 0.56
N GLY A 179 18.02 -10.88 0.57
CA GLY A 179 17.51 -11.89 1.50
C GLY A 179 17.48 -11.34 2.92
N GLY A 180 16.33 -11.43 3.57
CA GLY A 180 16.14 -10.93 4.93
C GLY A 180 16.95 -11.70 5.97
N ARG A 181 17.02 -11.14 7.18
CA ARG A 181 17.60 -11.82 8.34
C ARG A 181 16.75 -13.02 8.71
N THR A 182 17.41 -14.12 9.09
CA THR A 182 16.73 -15.37 9.51
C THR A 182 16.55 -15.46 11.03
N GLY A 183 17.11 -14.51 11.78
CA GLY A 183 17.03 -14.46 13.24
C GLY A 183 17.59 -13.15 13.77
N PRO A 184 17.38 -12.84 15.07
CA PRO A 184 17.88 -11.61 15.69
C PRO A 184 19.41 -11.52 15.67
N ASP A 185 20.10 -12.67 15.71
CA ASP A 185 21.56 -12.77 15.70
C ASP A 185 22.17 -12.93 14.30
N ASP A 186 21.35 -12.81 13.25
CA ASP A 186 21.81 -12.89 11.87
C ASP A 186 22.68 -11.66 11.54
N PRO A 187 23.95 -11.83 11.15
CA PRO A 187 24.87 -10.72 10.91
C PRO A 187 24.57 -9.93 9.63
N ARG A 188 23.62 -10.39 8.80
CA ARG A 188 23.25 -9.66 7.59
C ARG A 188 22.65 -8.30 7.95
N PRO A 189 22.93 -7.25 7.18
CA PRO A 189 22.36 -5.94 7.42
C PRO A 189 20.83 -5.98 7.31
N SER A 190 20.17 -5.17 8.11
CA SER A 190 18.77 -4.85 7.88
C SER A 190 18.64 -4.09 6.56
N ASN A 191 17.58 -4.33 5.80
CA ASN A 191 17.37 -3.68 4.51
C ASN A 191 16.83 -2.24 4.64
N TYR A 192 17.13 -1.54 5.74
CA TYR A 192 16.59 -0.20 5.99
C TYR A 192 17.01 0.82 4.95
N ASP A 193 18.24 0.74 4.43
CA ASP A 193 18.70 1.62 3.35
C ASP A 193 17.90 1.39 2.06
N LEU A 194 17.51 0.15 1.80
CA LEU A 194 16.70 -0.20 0.63
C LEU A 194 15.25 0.28 0.81
N ILE A 195 14.70 0.16 2.03
CA ILE A 195 13.39 0.67 2.40
C ILE A 195 13.35 2.19 2.22
N ASP A 196 14.33 2.89 2.77
CA ASP A 196 14.46 4.35 2.66
C ASP A 196 14.52 4.79 1.19
N ARG A 197 15.41 4.17 0.43
CA ARG A 197 15.58 4.44 -1.00
C ARG A 197 14.29 4.23 -1.80
N MET A 198 13.62 3.11 -1.58
CA MET A 198 12.37 2.80 -2.28
C MET A 198 11.27 3.79 -1.92
N GLY A 199 11.11 4.07 -0.63
CA GLY A 199 10.14 5.05 -0.15
C GLY A 199 10.38 6.44 -0.71
N LYS A 200 11.64 6.87 -0.77
CA LYS A 200 12.04 8.16 -1.33
C LYS A 200 11.73 8.26 -2.83
N LEU A 201 12.07 7.24 -3.61
CA LEU A 201 11.77 7.22 -5.05
C LEU A 201 10.27 7.29 -5.32
N LEU A 202 9.47 6.50 -4.59
CA LEU A 202 8.02 6.51 -4.73
C LEU A 202 7.43 7.87 -4.35
N SER A 203 7.90 8.47 -3.25
CA SER A 203 7.49 9.81 -2.82
C SER A 203 7.79 10.88 -3.88
N ILE A 204 8.96 10.85 -4.51
CA ILE A 204 9.31 11.80 -5.57
C ILE A 204 8.27 11.80 -6.70
N GLU A 205 7.87 10.63 -7.16
CA GLU A 205 6.88 10.53 -8.24
C GLU A 205 5.47 10.93 -7.78
N ALA A 206 5.07 10.55 -6.57
CA ALA A 206 3.79 10.96 -6.01
C ALA A 206 3.71 12.48 -5.81
N VAL A 207 4.78 13.11 -5.32
CA VAL A 207 4.86 14.57 -5.14
C VAL A 207 4.82 15.31 -6.48
N LYS A 208 5.55 14.84 -7.48
CA LYS A 208 5.49 15.41 -8.84
C LYS A 208 4.05 15.36 -9.36
N LEU A 209 3.43 14.19 -9.31
CA LEU A 209 2.07 14.01 -9.79
C LEU A 209 1.08 14.89 -9.01
N ALA A 210 1.19 14.94 -7.67
CA ALA A 210 0.34 15.78 -6.83
C ALA A 210 0.44 17.29 -7.18
N LYS A 211 1.60 17.76 -7.65
CA LYS A 211 1.82 19.14 -8.09
C LYS A 211 1.32 19.40 -9.52
N GLU A 212 1.16 18.37 -10.33
CA GLU A 212 0.73 18.47 -11.73
C GLU A 212 -0.78 18.32 -11.92
N ILE A 213 -1.49 17.71 -10.96
CA ILE A 213 -2.94 17.51 -11.02
C ILE A 213 -3.68 18.67 -10.36
N TYR A 214 -4.76 19.11 -11.00
CA TYR A 214 -5.60 20.21 -10.53
C TYR A 214 -7.06 19.80 -10.54
N PRO A 215 -7.88 20.29 -9.59
CA PRO A 215 -9.32 20.09 -9.63
C PRO A 215 -9.91 20.68 -10.90
N ASN A 216 -10.81 19.96 -11.54
CA ASN A 216 -11.59 20.53 -12.63
C ASN A 216 -12.64 21.50 -12.04
N PRO A 217 -12.60 22.79 -12.38
CA PRO A 217 -13.52 23.78 -11.79
C PRO A 217 -14.98 23.57 -12.20
N TYR A 218 -15.24 22.76 -13.22
CA TYR A 218 -16.58 22.47 -13.72
C TYR A 218 -17.14 21.15 -13.17
N ASP A 219 -16.34 20.36 -12.47
CA ASP A 219 -16.80 19.10 -11.89
C ASP A 219 -17.36 19.31 -10.48
N VAL A 220 -18.57 18.84 -10.27
CA VAL A 220 -19.11 18.62 -8.94
C VAL A 220 -18.86 17.16 -8.61
N PRO A 221 -17.87 16.82 -7.77
CA PRO A 221 -17.54 15.45 -7.47
C PRO A 221 -18.75 14.74 -6.86
N ASN A 222 -19.18 13.65 -7.47
CA ASN A 222 -20.24 12.79 -6.94
C ASN A 222 -19.62 11.44 -6.57
N ILE A 223 -19.29 11.27 -5.31
CA ILE A 223 -18.72 10.01 -4.80
C ILE A 223 -19.86 9.03 -4.58
N LYS A 224 -19.84 7.92 -5.34
CA LYS A 224 -20.79 6.82 -5.19
C LYS A 224 -20.02 5.58 -4.72
N VAL A 225 -20.62 4.85 -3.79
CA VAL A 225 -20.11 3.58 -3.31
C VAL A 225 -21.02 2.46 -3.76
N LYS A 226 -20.43 1.40 -4.32
CA LYS A 226 -21.13 0.14 -4.61
C LYS A 226 -20.32 -0.99 -4.01
N THR A 227 -20.95 -1.80 -3.19
CA THR A 227 -20.36 -3.03 -2.64
C THR A 227 -20.97 -4.24 -3.36
N ASP A 228 -20.12 -5.20 -3.71
CA ASP A 228 -20.53 -6.47 -4.30
C ASP A 228 -19.78 -7.63 -3.64
N SER A 229 -20.29 -8.84 -3.80
CA SER A 229 -19.70 -10.05 -3.23
C SER A 229 -19.29 -11.00 -4.35
N LEU A 230 -18.02 -11.41 -4.31
CA LEU A 230 -17.50 -12.43 -5.21
C LEU A 230 -17.35 -13.75 -4.45
N HIS A 231 -17.91 -14.82 -5.00
CA HIS A 231 -17.77 -16.15 -4.45
C HIS A 231 -16.73 -16.93 -5.27
N PHE A 232 -15.69 -17.38 -4.59
CA PHE A 232 -14.66 -18.22 -5.19
C PHE A 232 -14.77 -19.63 -4.65
N ILE A 233 -14.69 -20.61 -5.54
CA ILE A 233 -14.57 -22.02 -5.17
C ILE A 233 -13.15 -22.23 -4.64
N GLY A 234 -13.02 -22.77 -3.43
CA GLY A 234 -11.74 -23.04 -2.81
C GLY A 234 -10.92 -24.06 -3.60
N ARG A 235 -9.64 -23.81 -3.80
CA ARG A 235 -8.70 -24.69 -4.53
C ARG A 235 -8.63 -26.12 -3.94
N HIS A 236 -9.03 -26.30 -2.70
CA HIS A 236 -9.00 -27.55 -1.96
C HIS A 236 -10.41 -28.15 -1.80
N ASP A 237 -11.39 -27.66 -2.51
CA ASP A 237 -12.70 -28.31 -2.51
C ASP A 237 -12.56 -29.66 -3.21
N LYS A 238 -12.72 -30.72 -2.42
CA LYS A 238 -12.53 -32.12 -2.86
C LYS A 238 -13.62 -32.61 -3.83
N ASN A 239 -14.57 -31.75 -4.13
CA ASN A 239 -15.70 -32.03 -5.03
C ASN A 239 -15.54 -31.46 -6.43
N LEU A 240 -14.32 -31.02 -6.82
CA LEU A 240 -13.95 -30.59 -8.16
C LEU A 240 -13.06 -31.64 -8.82
#